data_cca29e77ea5bd435b92aaa411b435a7f
#
_entry.id   cca29e77ea5bd435b92aaa411b435a7f
#
_cell.length_a   1.000
_cell.length_b   1.000
_cell.length_c   1.000
_cell.angle_alpha   90.00
_cell.angle_beta   90.00
_cell.angle_gamma   90.00
#
_symmetry.space_group_name_H-M   'P 1'
#
loop_
_entity.id
_entity.type
_entity.pdbx_description
1 polymer ?
#
loop_
_entity_poly.entity_id
_entity_poly.type
_entity_poly.pdbx_seq_one_letter_code
_entity_poly.pdbx_strand_id
1 'polypeptide(L)'
;MSIVFIETPEFVKKIDLIVDQEEIIGLQDELINNPLKGKIVQGTGGARKIRMRIHGSGKSGGARVIYYFYDMRGEIWFLDIYLKKEKANLNELDKKKLYNFIKEKII
;
A
#
# COMPACT_ATOMS: atom_id res chain seq x y z
N MET A 1 4.99 -3.36 -19.82
CA MET A 1 5.01 -4.34 -18.71
C MET A 1 3.60 -4.55 -18.20
N SER A 2 3.18 -5.80 -18.11
CA SER A 2 1.91 -6.12 -17.43
C SER A 2 2.12 -6.14 -15.93
N ILE A 3 1.19 -5.54 -15.20
CA ILE A 3 1.25 -5.51 -13.75
C ILE A 3 0.06 -6.26 -13.17
N VAL A 4 0.33 -7.15 -12.24
CA VAL A 4 -0.67 -7.87 -11.47
C VAL A 4 -0.73 -7.29 -10.08
N PHE A 5 -1.94 -6.97 -9.60
CA PHE A 5 -2.13 -6.50 -8.24
C PHE A 5 -2.53 -7.66 -7.36
N ILE A 6 -1.84 -7.81 -6.25
CA ILE A 6 -2.09 -8.89 -5.28
C ILE A 6 -2.48 -8.24 -3.96
N GLU A 7 -3.69 -8.54 -3.49
CA GLU A 7 -4.19 -8.01 -2.24
C GLU A 7 -4.01 -9.04 -1.14
N THR A 8 -3.25 -8.66 -0.11
CA THR A 8 -3.04 -9.56 1.04
C THR A 8 -4.29 -9.61 1.91
N PRO A 9 -4.46 -10.67 2.71
CA PRO A 9 -5.59 -10.75 3.63
C PRO A 9 -5.72 -9.55 4.56
N GLU A 10 -4.60 -9.02 5.05
CA GLU A 10 -4.61 -7.86 5.92
C GLU A 10 -5.19 -6.63 5.21
N PHE A 11 -4.81 -6.43 3.96
CA PHE A 11 -5.33 -5.33 3.14
C PHE A 11 -6.83 -5.52 2.89
N VAL A 12 -7.23 -6.72 2.49
CA VAL A 12 -8.63 -7.02 2.17
C VAL A 12 -9.55 -6.79 3.36
N LYS A 13 -9.11 -7.13 4.56
CA LYS A 13 -9.90 -6.91 5.78
C LYS A 13 -10.25 -5.45 6.01
N LYS A 14 -9.37 -4.56 5.59
CA LYS A 14 -9.50 -3.12 5.90
C LYS A 14 -10.09 -2.31 4.76
N ILE A 15 -9.91 -2.76 3.52
CA ILE A 15 -10.16 -1.91 2.36
C ILE A 15 -11.63 -1.49 2.23
N ASP A 16 -12.55 -2.40 2.42
CA ASP A 16 -13.98 -2.13 2.25
C ASP A 16 -14.52 -1.16 3.30
N LEU A 17 -13.84 -1.07 4.45
CA LEU A 17 -14.22 -0.17 5.53
C LEU A 17 -13.70 1.25 5.33
N ILE A 18 -12.74 1.43 4.43
CA ILE A 18 -12.02 2.69 4.28
C ILE A 18 -12.33 3.37 2.95
N VAL A 19 -12.40 2.64 1.85
CA VAL A 19 -12.49 3.22 0.50
C VAL A 19 -13.51 2.48 -0.34
N ASP A 20 -13.93 3.12 -1.43
CA ASP A 20 -14.79 2.48 -2.41
C ASP A 20 -13.95 1.94 -3.59
N GLN A 21 -14.64 1.24 -4.49
CA GLN A 21 -14.02 0.58 -5.62
C GLN A 21 -13.33 1.55 -6.58
N GLU A 22 -13.94 2.70 -6.81
CA GLU A 22 -13.40 3.70 -7.73
C GLU A 22 -12.10 4.28 -7.23
N GLU A 23 -11.97 4.46 -5.92
CA GLU A 23 -10.76 4.98 -5.31
C GLU A 23 -9.60 4.00 -5.46
N ILE A 24 -9.87 2.71 -5.34
CA ILE A 24 -8.87 1.67 -5.54
C ILE A 24 -8.42 1.62 -6.99
N ILE A 25 -9.35 1.70 -7.93
CA ILE A 25 -9.02 1.70 -9.37
C ILE A 25 -8.14 2.89 -9.70
N GLY A 26 -8.45 4.06 -9.14
CA GLY A 26 -7.62 5.25 -9.33
C GLY A 26 -6.20 5.06 -8.83
N LEU A 27 -6.04 4.41 -7.68
CA LEU A 27 -4.72 4.12 -7.15
C LEU A 27 -3.97 3.12 -8.03
N GLN A 28 -4.66 2.08 -8.50
CA GLN A 28 -4.05 1.10 -9.39
C GLN A 28 -3.55 1.77 -10.67
N ASP A 29 -4.32 2.68 -11.25
CA ASP A 29 -3.91 3.42 -12.45
C ASP A 29 -2.65 4.25 -12.19
N GLU A 30 -2.58 4.92 -11.04
CA GLU A 30 -1.40 5.67 -10.64
C GLU A 30 -0.17 4.77 -10.58
N LEU A 31 -0.31 3.60 -9.99
CA LEU A 31 0.81 2.69 -9.79
C LEU A 31 1.21 1.97 -11.08
N ILE A 32 0.27 1.73 -11.99
CA ILE A 32 0.61 1.20 -13.31
C ILE A 32 1.51 2.18 -14.06
N ASN A 33 1.20 3.47 -13.97
CA ASN A 33 1.98 4.50 -14.63
C ASN A 33 3.33 4.73 -13.95
N ASN A 34 3.40 4.57 -12.64
CA ASN A 34 4.65 4.73 -11.89
C ASN A 34 4.66 3.86 -10.64
N PRO A 35 5.12 2.60 -10.76
CA PRO A 35 5.16 1.70 -9.60
C PRO A 35 6.05 2.16 -8.45
N LEU A 36 6.98 3.06 -8.73
CA LEU A 36 7.92 3.56 -7.73
C LEU A 36 7.47 4.90 -7.11
N LYS A 37 6.24 5.29 -7.35
CA LYS A 37 5.73 6.59 -6.89
C LYS A 37 5.72 6.73 -5.38
N GLY A 38 5.36 5.68 -4.66
CA GLY A 38 5.37 5.72 -3.20
C GLY A 38 6.78 5.79 -2.65
N LYS A 39 6.91 6.39 -1.46
CA LYS A 39 8.22 6.53 -0.80
C LYS A 39 8.57 5.28 -0.04
N ILE A 40 9.82 4.87 -0.13
CA ILE A 40 10.33 3.72 0.65
C ILE A 40 10.15 4.00 2.14
N VAL A 41 9.62 3.01 2.84
CA VAL A 41 9.53 3.03 4.30
C VAL A 41 10.73 2.29 4.86
N GLN A 42 11.59 3.01 5.58
CA GLN A 42 12.81 2.42 6.15
C GLN A 42 12.44 1.29 7.11
N GLY A 43 13.25 0.23 7.08
CA GLY A 43 13.07 -0.90 7.98
C GLY A 43 12.08 -1.96 7.52
N THR A 44 11.53 -1.83 6.32
CA THR A 44 10.53 -2.77 5.81
C THR A 44 11.06 -3.70 4.72
N GLY A 45 12.30 -3.51 4.29
CA GLY A 45 12.85 -4.31 3.19
C GLY A 45 12.36 -3.91 1.82
N GLY A 46 11.84 -2.69 1.67
CA GLY A 46 11.46 -2.16 0.37
C GLY A 46 9.99 -1.82 0.19
N ALA A 47 9.19 -1.93 1.24
CA ALA A 47 7.80 -1.49 1.16
C ALA A 47 7.73 0.02 0.94
N ARG A 48 6.71 0.45 0.21
CA ARG A 48 6.49 1.85 -0.12
C ARG A 48 5.17 2.32 0.45
N LYS A 49 5.11 3.60 0.75
CA LYS A 49 3.92 4.25 1.29
C LYS A 49 3.43 5.27 0.29
N ILE A 50 2.16 5.21 -0.07
CA ILE A 50 1.54 6.16 -0.98
C ILE A 50 0.26 6.71 -0.38
N ARG A 51 0.02 8.01 -0.63
CA ARG A 51 -1.20 8.66 -0.20
C ARG A 51 -2.35 8.29 -1.13
N MET A 52 -3.51 8.05 -0.55
CA MET A 52 -4.72 7.83 -1.32
C MET A 52 -5.83 8.75 -0.79
N ARG A 53 -6.48 9.47 -1.70
CA ARG A 53 -7.63 10.29 -1.34
C ARG A 53 -8.83 9.42 -1.05
N ILE A 54 -9.65 9.87 -0.11
CA ILE A 54 -10.89 9.22 0.24
C ILE A 54 -12.01 10.25 0.11
N HIS A 55 -13.16 9.81 -0.37
CA HIS A 55 -14.34 10.67 -0.49
C HIS A 55 -14.62 11.39 0.82
N GLY A 56 -14.84 12.72 0.72
CA GLY A 56 -15.17 13.54 1.88
C GLY A 56 -13.99 13.93 2.75
N SER A 57 -12.78 13.50 2.44
CA SER A 57 -11.60 13.92 3.19
C SER A 57 -10.86 15.04 2.47
N GLY A 58 -10.23 15.93 3.23
CA GLY A 58 -9.43 17.00 2.67
C GLY A 58 -8.07 16.50 2.21
N LYS A 59 -7.25 17.43 1.67
CA LYS A 59 -5.92 17.09 1.14
C LYS A 59 -5.00 16.45 2.16
N SER A 60 -5.11 16.85 3.41
CA SER A 60 -4.28 16.32 4.50
C SER A 60 -4.85 15.04 5.10
N GLY A 61 -6.09 14.72 4.74
CA GLY A 61 -6.75 13.50 5.21
C GLY A 61 -6.46 12.33 4.29
N GLY A 62 -7.37 11.38 4.30
CA GLY A 62 -7.28 10.23 3.45
C GLY A 62 -6.54 9.08 4.08
N ALA A 63 -6.13 8.16 3.23
CA ALA A 63 -5.48 6.94 3.65
C ALA A 63 -4.03 6.88 3.19
N ARG A 64 -3.30 5.99 3.81
CA ARG A 64 -1.98 5.59 3.36
C ARG A 64 -2.06 4.11 2.99
N VAL A 65 -1.56 3.79 1.80
CA VAL A 65 -1.47 2.40 1.33
C VAL A 65 -0.01 1.99 1.37
N ILE A 66 0.24 0.82 1.92
CA ILE A 66 1.58 0.24 1.95
C ILE A 66 1.60 -0.85 0.89
N TYR A 67 2.57 -0.78 0.00
CA TYR A 67 2.67 -1.75 -1.07
C TYR A 67 4.14 -2.12 -1.32
N TYR A 68 4.33 -3.22 -2.02
CA TYR A 68 5.66 -3.67 -2.45
C TYR A 68 5.60 -3.97 -3.95
N PHE A 69 6.51 -3.37 -4.72
CA PHE A 69 6.62 -3.64 -6.13
C PHE A 69 7.72 -4.68 -6.36
N TYR A 70 7.32 -5.86 -6.81
CA TYR A 70 8.27 -6.91 -7.19
C TYR A 70 8.43 -6.87 -8.71
N ASP A 71 9.46 -6.17 -9.18
CA ASP A 71 9.66 -5.89 -10.60
C ASP A 71 9.99 -7.13 -11.42
N MET A 72 10.63 -8.12 -10.80
CA MET A 72 11.00 -9.36 -11.48
C MET A 72 9.80 -10.08 -12.07
N ARG A 73 8.61 -9.93 -11.48
CA ARG A 73 7.39 -10.56 -11.98
C ARG A 73 6.29 -9.58 -12.33
N GLY A 74 6.55 -8.29 -12.22
CA GLY A 74 5.54 -7.29 -12.49
C GLY A 74 4.37 -7.33 -11.50
N GLU A 75 4.65 -7.57 -10.23
CA GLU A 75 3.64 -7.68 -9.18
C GLU A 75 3.67 -6.48 -8.26
N ILE A 76 2.49 -5.93 -7.96
CA ILE A 76 2.34 -4.95 -6.90
C ILE A 76 1.49 -5.59 -5.82
N TRP A 77 2.10 -5.74 -4.64
CA TRP A 77 1.45 -6.34 -3.48
C TRP A 77 0.92 -5.25 -2.58
N PHE A 78 -0.40 -5.20 -2.40
CA PHE A 78 -0.99 -4.31 -1.41
C PHE A 78 -0.94 -4.98 -0.05
N LEU A 79 -0.15 -4.40 0.86
CA LEU A 79 0.18 -5.02 2.14
C LEU A 79 -0.66 -4.50 3.30
N ASP A 80 -1.00 -3.22 3.29
CA ASP A 80 -1.76 -2.61 4.38
C ASP A 80 -2.37 -1.29 3.91
N ILE A 81 -3.39 -0.86 4.65
CA ILE A 81 -4.01 0.45 4.46
C ILE A 81 -4.44 0.97 5.82
N TYR A 82 -4.24 2.26 6.06
CA TYR A 82 -4.71 2.89 7.29
C TYR A 82 -5.09 4.33 7.05
N LEU A 83 -5.97 4.86 7.90
CA LEU A 83 -6.35 6.26 7.85
C LEU A 83 -5.28 7.11 8.51
N LYS A 84 -4.91 8.20 7.87
CA LYS A 84 -3.90 9.11 8.43
C LYS A 84 -4.34 9.68 9.77
N LYS A 85 -5.63 9.91 9.96
CA LYS A 85 -6.15 10.44 11.24
C LYS A 85 -6.01 9.45 12.40
N GLU A 86 -5.89 8.16 12.11
CA GLU A 86 -5.74 7.13 13.13
C GLU A 86 -4.30 6.92 13.52
N LYS A 87 -3.39 7.00 12.54
CA LYS A 87 -1.96 6.97 12.82
C LYS A 87 -1.20 7.68 11.69
N ALA A 88 -0.18 8.43 12.06
CA ALA A 88 0.60 9.19 11.11
C ALA A 88 1.64 8.33 10.39
N ASN A 89 2.25 7.39 11.10
CA ASN A 89 3.32 6.55 10.58
C ASN A 89 3.22 5.14 11.13
N LEU A 90 3.91 4.22 10.44
CA LEU A 90 4.07 2.86 10.92
C LEU A 90 5.03 2.84 12.12
N ASN A 91 4.70 2.03 13.14
CA ASN A 91 5.62 1.84 14.26
C ASN A 91 6.62 0.72 13.94
N GLU A 92 7.57 0.49 14.85
CA GLU A 92 8.64 -0.50 14.60
C GLU A 92 8.10 -1.93 14.48
N LEU A 93 7.05 -2.26 15.21
CA LEU A 93 6.43 -3.58 15.10
C LEU A 93 5.77 -3.77 13.72
N ASP A 94 5.07 -2.76 13.24
CA ASP A 94 4.47 -2.78 11.92
C ASP A 94 5.53 -3.00 10.84
N LYS A 95 6.64 -2.28 10.93
CA LYS A 95 7.74 -2.38 9.98
C LYS A 95 8.37 -3.77 9.97
N LYS A 96 8.53 -4.35 11.14
CA LYS A 96 9.10 -5.69 11.27
C LYS A 96 8.19 -6.74 10.64
N LYS A 97 6.88 -6.62 10.84
CA LYS A 97 5.91 -7.51 10.23
C LYS A 97 5.96 -7.43 8.71
N LEU A 98 6.07 -6.22 8.18
CA LEU A 98 6.18 -6.00 6.74
C LEU A 98 7.47 -6.61 6.19
N TYR A 99 8.58 -6.38 6.87
CA TYR A 99 9.86 -6.95 6.48
C TYR A 99 9.78 -8.47 6.40
N ASN A 100 9.25 -9.10 7.44
CA ASN A 100 9.13 -10.55 7.48
C ASN A 100 8.22 -11.08 6.38
N PHE A 101 7.09 -10.40 6.15
CA PHE A 101 6.16 -10.82 5.11
C PHE A 101 6.82 -10.77 3.73
N ILE A 102 7.51 -9.69 3.43
CA ILE A 102 8.18 -9.53 2.14
C ILE A 102 9.23 -10.63 1.93
N LYS A 103 10.04 -10.87 2.95
CA LYS A 103 11.09 -11.89 2.86
C LYS A 103 10.55 -13.31 2.75
N GLU A 104 9.48 -13.61 3.47
CA GLU A 104 8.94 -14.97 3.51
C GLU A 104 7.96 -15.29 2.38
N LYS A 105 7.19 -14.30 1.93
CA LYS A 105 6.07 -14.55 1.00
C LYS A 105 6.29 -14.01 -0.40
N ILE A 106 7.14 -13.03 -0.58
CA ILE A 106 7.30 -12.39 -1.90
C ILE A 106 8.64 -12.71 -2.54
N ILE A 107 9.71 -12.49 -1.82
CA ILE A 107 11.07 -12.66 -2.36
C ILE A 107 11.59 -14.09 -2.23
#